data_a2f019a35fb3e73590e8205610ac7e64
#
_entry.id   a2f019a35fb3e73590e8205610ac7e64
#
_cell.length_a   1.000
_cell.length_b   1.000
_cell.length_c   1.000
_cell.angle_alpha   90.00
_cell.angle_beta   90.00
_cell.angle_gamma   90.00
#
_symmetry.space_group_name_H-M   'P 1'
#
loop_
_entity.id
_entity.type
_entity.pdbx_description
1 polymer ?
#
loop_
_entity_poly.entity_id
_entity_poly.type
_entity_poly.pdbx_seq_one_letter_code
_entity_poly.pdbx_strand_id
1 'polypeptide(L)'
;CGVMAGFLQGGGVGKTLAEWMIHGETEADAWPMDIARYGEFTSNREYIRQTTGQFYSRRFVMTYPNEQLPAGRPVKKSPAWSAMDHAGAQWGCSWGLEIPLMFAGTNFLETPTLKRSNAFDVVAEECAAVRERVGLLDISGFSRYEVTGPNAEAWLGRVLAGRLPPPGRARLAPMLAPSGRLKGDL
;
A
#
# COMPACT_ATOMS: atom_id res chain seq x y z
N CYS A 1 -6.31 -14.26 19.46
CA CYS A 1 -6.19 -12.82 19.20
C CYS A 1 -5.38 -12.18 20.30
N GLY A 2 -4.16 -11.70 20.01
CA GLY A 2 -3.33 -10.97 20.94
C GLY A 2 -3.41 -9.48 20.66
N VAL A 3 -3.71 -8.68 21.68
CA VAL A 3 -3.68 -7.23 21.58
C VAL A 3 -2.59 -6.75 22.55
N MET A 4 -1.56 -6.11 22.04
CA MET A 4 -0.41 -5.73 22.85
C MET A 4 -0.78 -4.68 23.92
N ALA A 5 -1.64 -3.72 23.58
CA ALA A 5 -2.24 -2.78 24.53
C ALA A 5 -3.60 -3.28 25.05
N GLY A 6 -3.64 -4.55 25.46
CA GLY A 6 -4.88 -5.31 25.69
C GLY A 6 -5.87 -4.65 26.61
N PHE A 7 -5.42 -4.05 27.69
CA PHE A 7 -6.30 -3.41 28.66
C PHE A 7 -7.07 -2.22 28.07
N LEU A 8 -6.40 -1.34 27.34
CA LEU A 8 -7.01 -0.14 26.77
C LEU A 8 -7.81 -0.44 25.50
N GLN A 9 -7.39 -1.42 24.73
CA GLN A 9 -8.01 -1.75 23.43
C GLN A 9 -9.00 -2.92 23.50
N GLY A 10 -9.06 -3.63 24.62
CA GLY A 10 -9.85 -4.87 24.75
C GLY A 10 -11.32 -4.71 24.42
N GLY A 11 -11.95 -3.62 24.87
CA GLY A 11 -13.35 -3.33 24.59
C GLY A 11 -13.62 -3.09 23.09
N GLY A 12 -12.80 -2.28 22.45
CA GLY A 12 -12.92 -2.00 21.01
C GLY A 12 -12.66 -3.23 20.16
N VAL A 13 -11.64 -4.02 20.49
CA VAL A 13 -11.33 -5.27 19.79
C VAL A 13 -12.47 -6.27 19.95
N GLY A 14 -13.05 -6.39 21.16
CA GLY A 14 -14.18 -7.27 21.42
C GLY A 14 -15.42 -6.87 20.60
N LYS A 15 -15.74 -5.58 20.53
CA LYS A 15 -16.84 -5.06 19.70
C LYS A 15 -16.60 -5.39 18.22
N THR A 16 -15.44 -5.00 17.68
CA THR A 16 -15.08 -5.23 16.28
C THR A 16 -15.14 -6.72 15.91
N LEU A 17 -14.62 -7.59 16.78
CA LEU A 17 -14.66 -9.02 16.55
C LEU A 17 -16.10 -9.56 16.56
N ALA A 18 -16.95 -9.11 17.48
CA ALA A 18 -18.35 -9.53 17.55
C ALA A 18 -19.13 -9.08 16.28
N GLU A 19 -18.94 -7.85 15.82
CA GLU A 19 -19.53 -7.36 14.57
C GLU A 19 -19.10 -8.22 13.39
N TRP A 20 -17.82 -8.53 13.30
CA TRP A 20 -17.30 -9.38 12.24
C TRP A 20 -17.88 -10.79 12.23
N MET A 21 -18.02 -11.38 13.41
CA MET A 21 -18.62 -12.72 13.55
C MET A 21 -20.11 -12.74 13.20
N ILE A 22 -20.85 -11.68 13.51
CA ILE A 22 -22.31 -11.63 13.34
C ILE A 22 -22.68 -11.14 11.94
N HIS A 23 -22.00 -10.14 11.44
CA HIS A 23 -22.38 -9.42 10.21
C HIS A 23 -21.45 -9.70 9.02
N GLY A 24 -20.30 -10.37 9.24
CA GLY A 24 -19.28 -10.58 8.21
C GLY A 24 -18.47 -9.32 7.86
N GLU A 25 -18.82 -8.17 8.42
CA GLU A 25 -18.10 -6.90 8.27
C GLU A 25 -18.19 -6.08 9.57
N THR A 26 -17.32 -5.11 9.71
CA THR A 26 -17.28 -4.22 10.87
C THR A 26 -17.89 -2.86 10.54
N GLU A 27 -18.45 -2.17 11.54
CA GLU A 27 -18.94 -0.81 11.39
C GLU A 27 -17.80 0.17 11.08
N ALA A 28 -16.67 0.02 11.78
CA ALA A 28 -15.45 0.79 11.53
C ALA A 28 -14.58 0.13 10.45
N ASP A 29 -13.72 0.92 9.81
CA ASP A 29 -12.68 0.38 8.93
C ASP A 29 -11.62 -0.35 9.76
N ALA A 30 -11.72 -1.67 9.78
CA ALA A 30 -10.79 -2.56 10.48
C ALA A 30 -9.79 -3.25 9.55
N TRP A 31 -9.73 -2.89 8.26
CA TRP A 31 -8.81 -3.49 7.30
C TRP A 31 -7.35 -3.52 7.77
N PRO A 32 -6.78 -2.47 8.40
CA PRO A 32 -5.41 -2.54 8.92
C PRO A 32 -5.16 -3.62 9.98
N MET A 33 -6.22 -4.17 10.56
CA MET A 33 -6.16 -5.24 11.57
C MET A 33 -6.57 -6.61 11.01
N ASP A 34 -7.05 -6.66 9.76
CA ASP A 34 -7.48 -7.90 9.13
C ASP A 34 -6.26 -8.76 8.77
N ILE A 35 -6.31 -10.04 9.15
CA ILE A 35 -5.28 -11.01 8.80
C ILE A 35 -5.21 -11.23 7.28
N ALA A 36 -6.32 -11.05 6.57
CA ALA A 36 -6.39 -11.17 5.12
C ALA A 36 -5.49 -10.18 4.37
N ARG A 37 -5.09 -9.07 5.02
CA ARG A 37 -4.13 -8.10 4.46
C ARG A 37 -2.73 -8.66 4.26
N TYR A 38 -2.41 -9.77 4.91
CA TYR A 38 -1.10 -10.41 4.80
C TYR A 38 -1.07 -11.44 3.69
N GLY A 39 0.00 -11.48 2.92
CA GLY A 39 0.25 -12.54 1.95
C GLY A 39 0.93 -13.76 2.58
N GLU A 40 1.04 -14.84 1.82
CA GLU A 40 1.64 -16.10 2.27
C GLU A 40 3.08 -15.95 2.79
N PHE A 41 3.83 -14.96 2.29
CA PHE A 41 5.19 -14.68 2.74
C PHE A 41 5.29 -14.41 4.25
N THR A 42 4.23 -13.96 4.88
CA THR A 42 4.20 -13.70 6.32
C THR A 42 4.16 -14.97 7.17
N SER A 43 3.95 -16.14 6.57
CA SER A 43 4.09 -17.44 7.27
C SER A 43 5.56 -17.87 7.42
N ASN A 44 6.51 -17.22 6.76
CA ASN A 44 7.92 -17.52 6.87
C ASN A 44 8.45 -17.14 8.26
N ARG A 45 9.03 -18.13 8.97
CA ARG A 45 9.50 -17.95 10.35
C ARG A 45 10.60 -16.90 10.47
N GLU A 46 11.51 -16.82 9.50
CA GLU A 46 12.58 -15.84 9.53
C GLU A 46 12.03 -14.41 9.31
N TYR A 47 11.08 -14.26 8.39
CA TYR A 47 10.36 -13.00 8.22
C TYR A 47 9.69 -12.57 9.53
N ILE A 48 8.94 -13.46 10.17
CA ILE A 48 8.29 -13.18 11.46
C ILE A 48 9.32 -12.78 12.52
N ARG A 49 10.43 -13.54 12.64
CA ARG A 49 11.47 -13.25 13.61
C ARG A 49 12.07 -11.85 13.44
N GLN A 50 12.43 -11.48 12.21
CA GLN A 50 13.03 -10.19 11.91
C GLN A 50 12.05 -9.04 12.14
N THR A 51 10.84 -9.14 11.59
CA THR A 51 9.83 -8.07 11.70
C THR A 51 9.33 -7.90 13.11
N THR A 52 9.13 -8.99 13.86
CA THR A 52 8.75 -8.93 15.28
C THR A 52 9.86 -8.32 16.12
N GLY A 53 11.13 -8.71 15.90
CA GLY A 53 12.27 -8.12 16.59
C GLY A 53 12.37 -6.60 16.35
N GLN A 54 12.26 -6.19 15.10
CA GLN A 54 12.26 -4.77 14.74
C GLN A 54 11.09 -4.01 15.35
N PHE A 55 9.88 -4.55 15.27
CA PHE A 55 8.70 -3.95 15.86
C PHE A 55 8.85 -3.77 17.38
N TYR A 56 9.34 -4.80 18.07
CA TYR A 56 9.52 -4.76 19.52
C TYR A 56 10.59 -3.76 19.95
N SER A 57 11.72 -3.71 19.24
CA SER A 57 12.81 -2.77 19.52
C SER A 57 12.39 -1.30 19.34
N ARG A 58 11.39 -1.07 18.51
CA ARG A 58 10.88 0.28 18.20
C ARG A 58 9.57 0.65 18.93
N ARG A 59 9.15 -0.15 19.89
CA ARG A 59 7.85 0.02 20.58
C ARG A 59 7.65 1.43 21.17
N PHE A 60 8.71 2.08 21.61
CA PHE A 60 8.67 3.41 22.23
C PHE A 60 9.46 4.45 21.41
N VAL A 61 9.85 4.11 20.21
CA VAL A 61 10.55 5.01 19.32
C VAL A 61 9.53 5.78 18.48
N MET A 62 9.75 7.06 18.31
CA MET A 62 8.93 7.88 17.41
C MET A 62 9.09 7.37 15.98
N THR A 63 7.97 7.19 15.29
CA THR A 63 7.94 6.88 13.86
C THR A 63 7.77 8.17 13.07
N TYR A 64 8.66 8.40 12.12
CA TYR A 64 8.57 9.54 11.23
C TYR A 64 7.69 9.23 10.02
N PRO A 65 7.03 10.25 9.40
CA PRO A 65 6.34 10.07 8.14
C PRO A 65 7.26 9.47 7.07
N ASN A 66 6.74 8.54 6.29
CA ASN A 66 7.44 7.84 5.19
C ASN A 66 8.66 7.00 5.61
N GLU A 67 8.92 6.85 6.89
CA GLU A 67 10.03 6.01 7.37
C GLU A 67 9.83 4.56 6.89
N GLN A 68 10.85 4.03 6.23
CA GLN A 68 10.85 2.65 5.74
C GLN A 68 11.70 1.77 6.63
N LEU A 69 11.11 0.71 7.16
CA LEU A 69 11.80 -0.21 8.04
C LEU A 69 12.39 -1.40 7.25
N PRO A 70 13.64 -1.80 7.50
CA PRO A 70 14.35 -2.77 6.66
C PRO A 70 14.04 -4.23 6.97
N ALA A 71 13.50 -4.58 8.13
CA ALA A 71 13.37 -5.98 8.53
C ALA A 71 12.48 -6.79 7.59
N GLY A 72 12.96 -7.97 7.22
CA GLY A 72 12.23 -8.89 6.34
C GLY A 72 12.14 -8.46 4.88
N ARG A 73 12.89 -7.46 4.46
CA ARG A 73 12.90 -6.94 3.08
C ARG A 73 14.19 -7.32 2.33
N PRO A 74 14.13 -7.42 0.98
CA PRO A 74 12.93 -7.40 0.12
C PRO A 74 12.19 -8.74 0.13
N VAL A 75 10.85 -8.72 0.04
CA VAL A 75 10.02 -9.94 -0.04
C VAL A 75 9.55 -10.20 -1.46
N LYS A 76 8.90 -9.21 -2.07
CA LYS A 76 8.41 -9.27 -3.45
C LYS A 76 9.05 -8.14 -4.25
N LYS A 77 9.39 -8.44 -5.49
CA LYS A 77 10.01 -7.50 -6.43
C LYS A 77 9.24 -7.51 -7.74
N SER A 78 9.09 -6.36 -8.36
CA SER A 78 8.57 -6.29 -9.72
C SER A 78 9.61 -6.81 -10.73
N PRO A 79 9.21 -7.22 -11.94
CA PRO A 79 10.18 -7.59 -12.99
C PRO A 79 11.16 -6.45 -13.34
N ALA A 80 10.76 -5.20 -13.16
CA ALA A 80 11.59 -4.03 -13.42
C ALA A 80 12.50 -3.64 -12.24
N TRP A 81 12.39 -4.33 -11.09
CA TRP A 81 13.09 -3.96 -9.86
C TRP A 81 14.59 -3.74 -10.06
N SER A 82 15.28 -4.68 -10.72
CA SER A 82 16.73 -4.57 -10.91
C SER A 82 17.14 -3.36 -11.76
N ALA A 83 16.37 -3.04 -12.79
CA ALA A 83 16.64 -1.88 -13.62
C ALA A 83 16.43 -0.56 -12.83
N MET A 84 15.40 -0.49 -12.02
CA MET A 84 15.13 0.65 -11.15
C MET A 84 16.16 0.80 -10.04
N ASP A 85 16.60 -0.31 -9.46
CA ASP A 85 17.66 -0.32 -8.45
C ASP A 85 18.97 0.23 -9.01
N HIS A 86 19.37 -0.20 -10.20
CA HIS A 86 20.52 0.36 -10.91
C HIS A 86 20.36 1.84 -11.26
N ALA A 87 19.14 2.29 -11.47
CA ALA A 87 18.84 3.71 -11.70
C ALA A 87 18.83 4.54 -10.40
N GLY A 88 19.07 3.93 -9.25
CA GLY A 88 19.15 4.60 -7.96
C GLY A 88 17.82 4.78 -7.23
N ALA A 89 16.87 3.87 -7.46
CA ALA A 89 15.60 3.89 -6.75
C ALA A 89 15.78 3.77 -5.23
N GLN A 90 15.05 4.60 -4.51
CA GLN A 90 14.85 4.47 -3.08
C GLN A 90 13.55 3.71 -2.85
N TRP A 91 13.60 2.68 -2.01
CA TRP A 91 12.54 1.68 -1.93
C TRP A 91 11.63 1.85 -0.72
N GLY A 92 10.33 1.86 -0.99
CA GLY A 92 9.28 1.62 0.00
C GLY A 92 8.72 0.21 -0.13
N CYS A 93 7.88 -0.18 0.83
CA CYS A 93 7.21 -1.47 0.80
C CYS A 93 5.70 -1.30 0.94
N SER A 94 4.95 -1.83 -0.01
CA SER A 94 3.50 -1.89 0.03
C SER A 94 3.04 -3.33 -0.07
N TRP A 95 2.39 -3.85 0.98
CA TRP A 95 1.89 -5.24 1.03
C TRP A 95 2.95 -6.30 0.67
N GLY A 96 4.18 -6.04 1.09
CA GLY A 96 5.34 -6.90 0.81
C GLY A 96 5.99 -6.68 -0.56
N LEU A 97 5.43 -5.86 -1.44
CA LEU A 97 6.05 -5.51 -2.72
C LEU A 97 6.93 -4.27 -2.54
N GLU A 98 8.17 -4.36 -3.04
CA GLU A 98 9.05 -3.21 -3.15
C GLU A 98 8.52 -2.25 -4.22
N ILE A 99 8.31 -1.00 -3.83
CA ILE A 99 7.88 0.07 -4.73
C ILE A 99 8.91 1.20 -4.73
N PRO A 100 9.25 1.78 -5.88
CA PRO A 100 10.14 2.93 -5.92
C PRO A 100 9.41 4.15 -5.37
N LEU A 101 10.04 4.83 -4.41
CA LEU A 101 9.53 6.08 -3.84
C LEU A 101 10.06 7.29 -4.60
N MET A 102 11.32 7.23 -5.02
CA MET A 102 12.03 8.27 -5.78
C MET A 102 13.33 7.69 -6.34
N PHE A 103 13.99 8.41 -7.22
CA PHE A 103 15.29 8.05 -7.81
C PHE A 103 16.34 9.09 -7.42
N ALA A 104 17.00 8.85 -6.29
CA ALA A 104 17.95 9.79 -5.69
C ALA A 104 19.41 9.31 -5.75
N GLY A 105 19.66 8.18 -6.41
CA GLY A 105 20.98 7.55 -6.44
C GLY A 105 21.30 6.71 -5.22
N THR A 106 22.28 5.81 -5.36
CA THR A 106 22.59 4.76 -4.36
C THR A 106 23.14 5.29 -3.04
N ASN A 107 23.71 6.50 -3.04
CA ASN A 107 24.30 7.13 -1.85
C ASN A 107 23.34 8.08 -1.14
N PHE A 108 22.12 8.21 -1.62
CA PHE A 108 21.13 9.06 -0.96
C PHE A 108 20.66 8.43 0.33
N LEU A 109 20.63 9.23 1.38
CA LEU A 109 20.06 8.86 2.67
C LEU A 109 19.02 9.91 3.06
N GLU A 110 17.76 9.49 3.11
CA GLU A 110 16.69 10.36 3.60
C GLU A 110 16.86 10.62 5.10
N THR A 111 16.75 11.87 5.49
CA THR A 111 16.78 12.29 6.89
C THR A 111 15.35 12.30 7.44
N PRO A 112 14.98 11.35 8.32
CA PRO A 112 13.65 11.33 8.92
C PRO A 112 13.36 12.60 9.70
N THR A 113 12.19 13.20 9.47
CA THR A 113 11.78 14.45 10.13
C THR A 113 10.26 14.56 10.14
N LEU A 114 9.72 15.32 11.10
CA LEU A 114 8.31 15.73 11.13
C LEU A 114 8.04 16.96 10.22
N LYS A 115 9.09 17.50 9.60
CA LYS A 115 9.00 18.58 8.63
C LYS A 115 9.25 18.02 7.22
N ARG A 116 9.57 18.88 6.28
CA ARG A 116 9.97 18.52 4.92
C ARG A 116 11.36 17.88 4.96
N SER A 117 11.48 16.64 4.48
CA SER A 117 12.77 15.94 4.39
C SER A 117 13.57 16.39 3.17
N ASN A 118 14.84 15.96 3.11
CA ASN A 118 15.69 16.17 1.95
C ASN A 118 15.26 15.41 0.68
N ALA A 119 14.30 14.49 0.78
CA ALA A 119 13.65 13.86 -0.37
C ALA A 119 12.83 14.86 -1.20
N PHE A 120 12.43 16.00 -0.61
CA PHE A 120 11.56 16.96 -1.28
C PHE A 120 12.15 17.49 -2.58
N ASP A 121 13.43 17.84 -2.59
CA ASP A 121 14.08 18.41 -3.77
C ASP A 121 14.19 17.38 -4.90
N VAL A 122 14.50 16.12 -4.56
CA VAL A 122 14.52 15.01 -5.52
C VAL A 122 13.14 14.80 -6.16
N VAL A 123 12.09 14.72 -5.34
CA VAL A 123 10.72 14.55 -5.82
C VAL A 123 10.26 15.76 -6.63
N ALA A 124 10.69 16.98 -6.27
CA ALA A 124 10.36 18.18 -7.03
C ALA A 124 10.96 18.13 -8.45
N GLU A 125 12.20 17.66 -8.60
CA GLU A 125 12.82 17.45 -9.91
C GLU A 125 12.12 16.39 -10.74
N GLU A 126 11.69 15.28 -10.14
CA GLU A 126 10.91 14.25 -10.82
C GLU A 126 9.55 14.79 -11.29
N CYS A 127 8.85 15.55 -10.44
CA CYS A 127 7.60 16.21 -10.80
C CYS A 127 7.78 17.20 -11.97
N ALA A 128 8.85 17.98 -11.98
CA ALA A 128 9.18 18.89 -13.06
C ALA A 128 9.47 18.11 -14.36
N ALA A 129 10.20 16.99 -14.26
CA ALA A 129 10.49 16.13 -15.40
C ALA A 129 9.22 15.58 -16.06
N VAL A 130 8.25 15.13 -15.27
CA VAL A 130 6.97 14.63 -15.78
C VAL A 130 6.15 15.72 -16.47
N ARG A 131 6.23 16.96 -15.98
CA ARG A 131 5.48 18.10 -16.54
C ARG A 131 6.11 18.67 -17.81
N GLU A 132 7.43 18.71 -17.87
CA GLU A 132 8.18 19.43 -18.90
C GLU A 132 8.87 18.51 -19.91
N ARG A 133 9.01 17.24 -19.57
CA ARG A 133 9.72 16.24 -20.36
C ARG A 133 8.91 14.95 -20.47
N VAL A 134 9.51 13.83 -20.08
CA VAL A 134 8.93 12.49 -20.09
C VAL A 134 9.17 11.82 -18.74
N GLY A 135 8.15 11.20 -18.18
CA GLY A 135 8.24 10.36 -16.99
C GLY A 135 7.85 8.91 -17.27
N LEU A 136 8.47 7.99 -16.55
CA LEU A 136 8.11 6.58 -16.52
C LEU A 136 7.71 6.21 -15.10
N LEU A 137 6.51 5.64 -14.93
CA LEU A 137 5.98 5.24 -13.63
C LEU A 137 5.82 3.72 -13.57
N ASP A 138 6.37 3.09 -12.53
CA ASP A 138 6.08 1.68 -12.22
C ASP A 138 4.73 1.56 -11.51
N ILE A 139 3.78 0.93 -12.16
CA ILE A 139 2.44 0.65 -11.63
C ILE A 139 2.27 -0.83 -11.24
N SER A 140 3.35 -1.56 -10.99
CA SER A 140 3.30 -2.98 -10.61
C SER A 140 2.58 -3.24 -9.29
N GLY A 141 2.41 -2.21 -8.46
CA GLY A 141 1.67 -2.29 -7.20
C GLY A 141 0.16 -2.44 -7.36
N PHE A 142 -0.38 -2.18 -8.55
CA PHE A 142 -1.81 -2.34 -8.84
C PHE A 142 -2.10 -3.71 -9.43
N SER A 143 -3.20 -4.32 -8.99
CA SER A 143 -3.74 -5.52 -9.63
C SER A 143 -4.31 -5.18 -11.00
N ARG A 144 -4.21 -6.10 -11.94
CA ARG A 144 -4.71 -5.93 -13.31
C ARG A 144 -5.74 -7.00 -13.59
N TYR A 145 -6.89 -6.56 -14.07
CA TYR A 145 -7.99 -7.43 -14.46
C TYR A 145 -8.40 -7.12 -15.89
N GLU A 146 -8.55 -8.16 -16.69
CA GLU A 146 -9.16 -8.07 -18.01
C GLU A 146 -10.62 -8.51 -17.90
N VAL A 147 -11.53 -7.66 -18.33
CA VAL A 147 -12.97 -7.95 -18.36
C VAL A 147 -13.41 -7.97 -19.80
N THR A 148 -13.81 -9.15 -20.29
CA THR A 148 -14.18 -9.37 -21.68
C THR A 148 -15.59 -9.93 -21.81
N GLY A 149 -16.13 -9.84 -23.01
CA GLY A 149 -17.45 -10.39 -23.34
C GLY A 149 -18.49 -9.33 -23.70
N PRO A 150 -19.62 -9.75 -24.28
CA PRO A 150 -20.63 -8.81 -24.82
C PRO A 150 -21.27 -7.91 -23.78
N ASN A 151 -21.23 -8.29 -22.50
CA ASN A 151 -21.83 -7.54 -21.40
C ASN A 151 -20.79 -6.86 -20.48
N ALA A 152 -19.50 -6.86 -20.86
CA ALA A 152 -18.42 -6.33 -20.02
C ALA A 152 -18.64 -4.86 -19.62
N GLU A 153 -18.98 -4.02 -20.58
CA GLU A 153 -19.25 -2.60 -20.34
C GLU A 153 -20.45 -2.38 -19.41
N ALA A 154 -21.55 -3.08 -19.66
CA ALA A 154 -22.75 -2.98 -18.84
C ALA A 154 -22.50 -3.46 -17.41
N TRP A 155 -21.71 -4.51 -17.24
CA TRP A 155 -21.32 -5.03 -15.93
C TRP A 155 -20.41 -4.05 -15.17
N LEU A 156 -19.37 -3.54 -15.82
CA LEU A 156 -18.48 -2.54 -15.22
C LEU A 156 -19.25 -1.26 -14.83
N GLY A 157 -20.21 -0.83 -15.67
CA GLY A 157 -21.05 0.32 -15.36
C GLY A 157 -21.97 0.14 -14.14
N ARG A 158 -22.17 -1.11 -13.68
CA ARG A 158 -22.90 -1.39 -12.43
C ARG A 158 -21.99 -1.45 -11.20
N VAL A 159 -20.77 -1.94 -11.41
CA VAL A 159 -19.82 -2.19 -10.31
C VAL A 159 -19.08 -0.91 -9.93
N LEU A 160 -18.76 -0.09 -10.94
CA LEU A 160 -17.98 1.12 -10.76
C LEU A 160 -18.89 2.34 -10.60
N ALA A 161 -18.58 3.18 -9.64
CA ALA A 161 -19.27 4.45 -9.47
C ALA A 161 -18.66 5.49 -10.43
N GLY A 162 -19.45 5.90 -11.41
CA GLY A 162 -19.05 6.87 -12.41
C GLY A 162 -19.18 6.36 -13.83
N ARG A 163 -18.94 7.23 -14.81
CA ARG A 163 -18.97 6.85 -16.21
C ARG A 163 -17.70 6.14 -16.59
N LEU A 164 -17.80 5.06 -17.33
CA LEU A 164 -16.66 4.42 -17.95
C LEU A 164 -15.96 5.37 -18.93
N PRO A 165 -14.63 5.30 -19.03
CA PRO A 165 -13.90 6.10 -20.00
C PRO A 165 -14.19 5.57 -21.42
N PRO A 166 -14.14 6.44 -22.45
CA PRO A 166 -14.20 5.98 -23.83
C PRO A 166 -12.94 5.17 -24.18
N PRO A 167 -12.99 4.33 -25.24
CA PRO A 167 -11.84 3.56 -25.66
C PRO A 167 -10.57 4.40 -25.83
N GLY A 168 -9.43 3.88 -25.37
CA GLY A 168 -8.13 4.55 -25.40
C GLY A 168 -7.91 5.59 -24.28
N ARG A 169 -8.82 5.69 -23.33
CA ARG A 169 -8.69 6.57 -22.16
C ARG A 169 -8.69 5.76 -20.87
N ALA A 170 -8.01 6.28 -19.86
CA ALA A 170 -8.03 5.78 -18.50
C ALA A 170 -8.74 6.77 -17.57
N ARG A 171 -9.38 6.24 -16.54
CA ARG A 171 -10.05 7.04 -15.50
C ARG A 171 -9.99 6.27 -14.18
N LEU A 172 -9.76 6.97 -13.08
CA LEU A 172 -9.96 6.43 -11.74
C LEU A 172 -11.47 6.20 -11.52
N ALA A 173 -11.82 5.02 -11.05
CA ALA A 173 -13.20 4.62 -10.84
C ALA A 173 -13.37 3.89 -9.49
N PRO A 174 -14.06 4.50 -8.51
CA PRO A 174 -14.30 3.86 -7.23
C PRO A 174 -15.36 2.76 -7.35
N MET A 175 -15.17 1.69 -6.59
CA MET A 175 -16.23 0.71 -6.28
C MET A 175 -16.87 1.08 -4.96
N LEU A 176 -18.19 1.17 -4.93
CA LEU A 176 -18.94 1.50 -3.73
C LEU A 176 -19.84 0.34 -3.32
N ALA A 177 -20.01 0.16 -2.01
CA ALA A 177 -21.06 -0.65 -1.46
C ALA A 177 -22.44 0.05 -1.68
N PRO A 178 -23.56 -0.67 -1.54
CA PRO A 178 -24.91 -0.05 -1.57
C PRO A 178 -25.10 1.07 -0.54
N SER A 179 -24.37 1.03 0.56
CA SER A 179 -24.32 2.08 1.59
C SER A 179 -23.53 3.33 1.21
N GLY A 180 -22.89 3.36 0.05
CA GLY A 180 -21.98 4.42 -0.38
C GLY A 180 -20.56 4.34 0.15
N ARG A 181 -20.24 3.32 0.96
CA ARG A 181 -18.86 3.10 1.45
C ARG A 181 -17.95 2.67 0.31
N LEU A 182 -16.73 3.21 0.29
CA LEU A 182 -15.68 2.79 -0.64
C LEU A 182 -15.28 1.34 -0.36
N LYS A 183 -15.32 0.50 -1.40
CA LYS A 183 -14.85 -0.90 -1.36
C LYS A 183 -13.51 -1.06 -2.07
N GLY A 184 -13.16 -0.17 -2.96
CA GLY A 184 -11.91 -0.16 -3.71
C GLY A 184 -11.92 0.93 -4.78
N ASP A 185 -10.79 1.11 -5.42
CA ASP A 185 -10.60 2.00 -6.56
C ASP A 185 -9.84 1.27 -7.69
N LEU A 186 -10.17 1.60 -8.92
CA LEU A 186 -9.61 1.01 -10.15
C LEU A 186 -9.15 2.10 -11.13
#